data_b887827fdd7adb598ec3e77b051e485d
#
_entry.id   b887827fdd7adb598ec3e77b051e485d
#
_cell.length_a   1.000
_cell.length_b   1.000
_cell.length_c   1.000
_cell.angle_alpha   90.00
_cell.angle_beta   90.00
_cell.angle_gamma   90.00
#
_symmetry.space_group_name_H-M   'P 1'
#
loop_
_entity.id
_entity.type
_entity.pdbx_description
1 polymer ?
#
loop_
_entity_poly.entity_id
_entity_poly.type
_entity_poly.pdbx_seq_one_letter_code
_entity_poly.pdbx_strand_id
1 'polypeptide(L)'
;TDGQRLILISAQDPALQNRAPGVYPLKATFRSPSATWTATSTMVIPRTDAPTTPVGLVVPITAGPLTTGLLTADQLTALTAPDGELTSELDAVDGTDAILAVDPAIPASIRVLGTSAPDSATAWLAQLMGLSNERFALQFGDADTALQTQTGHTALLQPTSLQAYMTADDFLPVRGQANPTPTPGATPEPTHTSQPGH
;
A
#
# COMPACT_ATOMS: atom_id res chain seq x y z
N THR A 1 25.50 -17.88 8.53
CA THR A 1 24.83 -16.91 9.44
C THR A 1 25.68 -15.67 9.47
N ASP A 2 25.33 -14.71 8.67
CA ASP A 2 25.98 -13.40 8.63
C ASP A 2 25.59 -12.68 9.93
N GLY A 3 26.53 -12.63 10.89
CA GLY A 3 26.28 -12.04 12.20
C GLY A 3 26.24 -10.52 12.08
N GLN A 4 25.06 -9.96 11.95
CA GLN A 4 24.87 -8.52 12.05
C GLN A 4 25.30 -8.04 13.45
N ARG A 5 26.20 -7.08 13.52
CA ARG A 5 26.65 -6.46 14.76
C ARG A 5 26.07 -5.07 14.89
N LEU A 6 25.29 -4.85 15.93
CA LEU A 6 24.72 -3.55 16.27
C LEU A 6 25.66 -2.84 17.26
N ILE A 7 26.06 -1.62 16.96
CA ILE A 7 26.80 -0.73 17.85
C ILE A 7 25.86 0.43 18.21
N LEU A 8 25.54 0.54 19.49
CA LEU A 8 24.76 1.66 20.02
C LEU A 8 25.71 2.70 20.61
N ILE A 9 25.63 3.93 20.11
CA ILE A 9 26.37 5.09 20.65
C ILE A 9 25.33 5.98 21.30
N SER A 10 25.51 6.27 22.60
CA SER A 10 24.61 7.15 23.35
C SER A 10 24.68 8.58 22.79
N ALA A 11 23.52 9.25 22.74
CA ALA A 11 23.48 10.68 22.41
C ALA A 11 24.24 11.56 23.42
N GLN A 12 24.50 11.04 24.65
CA GLN A 12 25.29 11.68 25.70
C GLN A 12 26.81 11.43 25.55
N ASP A 13 27.24 10.67 24.53
CA ASP A 13 28.65 10.47 24.27
C ASP A 13 29.37 11.83 24.06
N PRO A 14 30.47 12.11 24.77
CA PRO A 14 31.20 13.37 24.63
C PRO A 14 31.62 13.69 23.18
N ALA A 15 31.82 12.67 22.35
CA ALA A 15 32.15 12.85 20.95
C ALA A 15 30.97 13.40 20.11
N LEU A 16 29.75 13.22 20.58
CA LEU A 16 28.52 13.67 19.94
C LEU A 16 27.93 14.96 20.53
N GLN A 17 28.30 15.25 21.79
CA GLN A 17 27.80 16.44 22.47
C GLN A 17 28.40 17.74 21.89
N ASN A 18 27.62 18.82 21.94
CA ASN A 18 28.02 20.19 21.57
C ASN A 18 28.57 20.33 20.13
N ARG A 19 28.17 19.47 19.23
CA ARG A 19 28.49 19.62 17.84
C ARG A 19 27.65 20.71 17.19
N ALA A 20 28.27 21.55 16.37
CA ALA A 20 27.55 22.53 15.59
C ALA A 20 26.58 21.85 14.61
N PRO A 21 25.49 22.52 14.20
CA PRO A 21 24.64 22.01 13.12
C PRO A 21 25.46 21.72 11.86
N GLY A 22 25.19 20.56 11.24
CA GLY A 22 25.95 20.14 10.06
C GLY A 22 25.79 18.65 9.73
N VAL A 23 26.47 18.24 8.69
CA VAL A 23 26.52 16.85 8.22
C VAL A 23 27.88 16.28 8.57
N TYR A 24 27.88 15.20 9.32
CA TYR A 24 29.09 14.53 9.84
C TYR A 24 29.23 13.15 9.25
N PRO A 25 30.27 12.86 8.48
CA PRO A 25 30.54 11.50 8.01
C PRO A 25 30.91 10.61 9.20
N LEU A 26 30.28 9.45 9.29
CA LEU A 26 30.57 8.43 10.28
C LEU A 26 31.34 7.29 9.60
N LYS A 27 32.34 6.77 10.29
CA LYS A 27 33.10 5.59 9.87
C LYS A 27 33.23 4.65 11.05
N ALA A 28 32.68 3.46 10.93
CA ALA A 28 32.88 2.37 11.87
C ALA A 28 33.90 1.39 11.30
N THR A 29 34.87 1.00 12.10
CA THR A 29 35.85 0.00 11.74
C THR A 29 35.85 -1.10 12.81
N PHE A 30 35.55 -2.32 12.40
CA PHE A 30 35.65 -3.50 13.24
C PHE A 30 36.89 -4.30 12.81
N ARG A 31 37.71 -4.65 13.79
CA ARG A 31 38.93 -5.42 13.56
C ARG A 31 38.88 -6.75 14.35
N SER A 32 39.24 -7.82 13.67
CA SER A 32 39.48 -9.13 14.26
C SER A 32 40.90 -9.58 13.86
N PRO A 33 41.45 -10.64 14.48
CA PRO A 33 42.75 -11.16 14.09
C PRO A 33 42.86 -11.54 12.61
N SER A 34 41.75 -11.89 11.96
CA SER A 34 41.71 -12.40 10.58
C SER A 34 41.16 -11.40 9.56
N ALA A 35 40.48 -10.30 10.00
CA ALA A 35 39.85 -9.38 9.05
C ALA A 35 39.57 -8.01 9.65
N THR A 36 39.45 -7.02 8.78
CA THR A 36 38.99 -5.66 9.11
C THR A 36 37.79 -5.33 8.21
N TRP A 37 36.68 -4.90 8.85
CA TRP A 37 35.51 -4.42 8.14
C TRP A 37 35.30 -2.94 8.40
N THR A 38 34.88 -2.23 7.39
CA THR A 38 34.58 -0.80 7.50
C THR A 38 33.16 -0.55 6.97
N ALA A 39 32.37 0.19 7.74
CA ALA A 39 31.10 0.73 7.32
C ALA A 39 31.10 2.26 7.43
N THR A 40 30.42 2.92 6.51
CA THR A 40 30.28 4.38 6.51
C THR A 40 28.80 4.74 6.58
N SER A 41 28.50 5.85 7.26
CA SER A 41 27.17 6.40 7.37
C SER A 41 27.28 7.93 7.51
N THR A 42 26.15 8.59 7.69
CA THR A 42 26.11 10.05 7.86
C THR A 42 25.21 10.38 9.05
N MET A 43 25.70 11.26 9.92
CA MET A 43 24.91 11.85 10.99
C MET A 43 24.59 13.29 10.64
N VAL A 44 23.32 13.68 10.75
CA VAL A 44 22.86 15.06 10.55
C VAL A 44 22.48 15.67 11.91
N ILE A 45 23.08 16.81 12.23
CA ILE A 45 22.68 17.64 13.37
C ILE A 45 21.94 18.84 12.80
N PRO A 46 20.62 18.92 12.97
CA PRO A 46 19.82 20.03 12.46
C PRO A 46 20.12 21.33 13.22
N ARG A 47 19.89 22.45 12.57
CA ARG A 47 19.85 23.74 13.25
C ARG A 47 18.57 23.83 14.09
N THR A 48 18.67 24.39 15.29
CA THR A 48 17.50 24.56 16.16
C THR A 48 16.53 25.64 15.64
N ASP A 49 17.02 26.53 14.80
CA ASP A 49 16.27 27.61 14.16
C ASP A 49 15.90 27.29 12.69
N ALA A 50 16.13 26.05 12.25
CA ALA A 50 15.77 25.67 10.88
C ALA A 50 14.24 25.72 10.69
N PRO A 51 13.76 26.35 9.61
CA PRO A 51 12.33 26.33 9.31
C PRO A 51 11.86 24.91 9.08
N THR A 52 10.70 24.58 9.61
CA THR A 52 10.05 23.29 9.36
C THR A 52 9.50 23.30 7.94
N THR A 53 9.95 22.38 7.11
CA THR A 53 9.37 22.16 5.78
C THR A 53 8.40 20.99 5.86
N PRO A 54 7.12 21.17 5.51
CA PRO A 54 6.20 20.06 5.44
C PRO A 54 6.62 19.09 4.33
N VAL A 55 6.61 17.80 4.63
CA VAL A 55 6.93 16.73 3.69
C VAL A 55 5.70 15.84 3.56
N GLY A 56 5.19 15.70 2.34
CA GLY A 56 4.18 14.69 2.02
C GLY A 56 4.86 13.42 1.55
N LEU A 57 4.37 12.28 2.00
CA LEU A 57 4.85 10.96 1.57
C LEU A 57 3.75 10.28 0.76
N VAL A 58 4.09 9.89 -0.47
CA VAL A 58 3.24 9.03 -1.30
C VAL A 58 3.92 7.67 -1.42
N VAL A 59 3.19 6.61 -1.06
CA VAL A 59 3.70 5.24 -1.10
C VAL A 59 2.95 4.47 -2.19
N PRO A 60 3.64 3.99 -3.22
CA PRO A 60 3.03 3.12 -4.21
C PRO A 60 2.77 1.73 -3.62
N ILE A 61 1.59 1.19 -3.85
CA ILE A 61 1.21 -0.20 -3.54
C ILE A 61 1.04 -0.91 -4.88
N THR A 62 2.06 -1.65 -5.27
CA THR A 62 2.16 -2.31 -6.57
C THR A 62 2.63 -3.77 -6.41
N ALA A 63 2.27 -4.62 -7.36
CA ALA A 63 2.62 -6.05 -7.31
C ALA A 63 3.70 -6.42 -8.35
N GLY A 64 4.44 -5.43 -8.82
CA GLY A 64 5.38 -5.60 -9.93
C GLY A 64 4.70 -5.77 -11.29
N PRO A 65 5.46 -5.98 -12.37
CA PRO A 65 4.92 -5.99 -13.72
C PRO A 65 3.99 -7.19 -13.96
N LEU A 66 2.77 -6.92 -14.42
CA LEU A 66 1.79 -7.93 -14.83
C LEU A 66 2.14 -8.47 -16.22
N THR A 67 2.79 -9.61 -16.29
CA THR A 67 3.23 -10.22 -17.57
C THR A 67 2.16 -11.06 -18.24
N THR A 68 1.16 -11.55 -17.50
CA THR A 68 0.11 -12.48 -17.97
C THR A 68 -1.31 -11.95 -17.75
N GLY A 69 -1.46 -10.68 -17.47
CA GLY A 69 -2.74 -10.06 -17.12
C GLY A 69 -2.90 -9.87 -15.61
N LEU A 70 -4.00 -10.33 -15.02
CA LEU A 70 -4.22 -10.24 -13.58
C LEU A 70 -3.34 -11.21 -12.80
N LEU A 71 -3.12 -10.91 -11.50
CA LEU A 71 -2.43 -11.80 -10.58
C LEU A 71 -3.22 -13.10 -10.39
N THR A 72 -2.52 -14.22 -10.40
CA THR A 72 -3.09 -15.53 -10.09
C THR A 72 -3.28 -15.74 -8.59
N ALA A 73 -4.07 -16.76 -8.19
CA ALA A 73 -4.25 -17.12 -6.79
C ALA A 73 -2.91 -17.42 -6.10
N ASP A 74 -1.99 -18.14 -6.77
CA ASP A 74 -0.67 -18.46 -6.21
C ASP A 74 0.19 -17.21 -6.01
N GLN A 75 0.19 -16.27 -6.97
CA GLN A 75 0.89 -15.00 -6.83
C GLN A 75 0.31 -14.17 -5.69
N LEU A 76 -1.02 -14.07 -5.60
CA LEU A 76 -1.69 -13.39 -4.50
C LEU A 76 -1.34 -14.01 -3.15
N THR A 77 -1.35 -15.36 -3.05
CA THR A 77 -0.97 -16.06 -1.82
C THR A 77 0.45 -15.69 -1.38
N ALA A 78 1.39 -15.66 -2.30
CA ALA A 78 2.78 -15.30 -1.99
C ALA A 78 2.93 -13.83 -1.58
N LEU A 79 2.28 -12.91 -2.31
CA LEU A 79 2.38 -11.47 -2.06
C LEU A 79 1.69 -11.04 -0.77
N THR A 80 0.60 -11.74 -0.37
CA THR A 80 -0.18 -11.43 0.83
C THR A 80 0.09 -12.39 1.99
N ALA A 81 1.14 -13.20 1.91
CA ALA A 81 1.64 -13.98 3.05
C ALA A 81 2.08 -13.04 4.20
N PRO A 82 2.20 -13.52 5.44
CA PRO A 82 2.63 -12.68 6.57
C PRO A 82 3.99 -11.98 6.35
N ASP A 83 4.87 -12.56 5.56
CA ASP A 83 6.17 -12.02 5.14
C ASP A 83 6.16 -11.57 3.65
N GLY A 84 5.00 -11.50 3.05
CA GLY A 84 4.80 -11.07 1.66
C GLY A 84 5.00 -9.57 1.48
N GLU A 85 5.34 -9.19 0.25
CA GLU A 85 5.65 -7.81 -0.11
C GLU A 85 4.46 -6.87 0.16
N LEU A 86 3.27 -7.22 -0.34
CA LEU A 86 2.06 -6.42 -0.15
C LEU A 86 1.65 -6.28 1.33
N THR A 87 1.83 -7.34 2.14
CA THR A 87 1.57 -7.28 3.58
C THR A 87 2.55 -6.35 4.27
N SER A 88 3.84 -6.48 3.95
CA SER A 88 4.90 -5.62 4.51
C SER A 88 4.70 -4.14 4.15
N GLU A 89 4.22 -3.85 2.93
CA GLU A 89 3.90 -2.48 2.51
C GLU A 89 2.76 -1.88 3.34
N LEU A 90 1.67 -2.61 3.56
CA LEU A 90 0.56 -2.11 4.39
C LEU A 90 0.95 -1.94 5.85
N ASP A 91 1.72 -2.87 6.40
CA ASP A 91 2.20 -2.78 7.79
C ASP A 91 3.12 -1.58 7.99
N ALA A 92 3.92 -1.23 6.97
CA ALA A 92 4.82 -0.08 7.03
C ALA A 92 4.10 1.27 7.00
N VAL A 93 2.89 1.35 6.43
CA VAL A 93 2.13 2.60 6.29
C VAL A 93 1.01 2.73 7.32
N ASP A 94 0.65 1.67 8.00
CA ASP A 94 -0.40 1.70 9.03
C ASP A 94 -0.05 2.69 10.16
N GLY A 95 -1.01 3.51 10.54
CA GLY A 95 -0.83 4.56 11.55
C GLY A 95 0.06 5.74 11.12
N THR A 96 0.39 5.87 9.83
CA THR A 96 1.14 7.01 9.28
C THR A 96 0.23 7.95 8.49
N ASP A 97 0.71 9.16 8.18
CA ASP A 97 0.03 10.14 7.31
C ASP A 97 0.39 9.95 5.81
N ALA A 98 0.93 8.79 5.44
CA ALA A 98 1.27 8.50 4.05
C ALA A 98 0.02 8.41 3.18
N ILE A 99 0.10 8.94 1.95
CA ILE A 99 -0.94 8.78 0.92
C ILE A 99 -0.61 7.54 0.10
N LEU A 100 -1.57 6.65 -0.09
CA LEU A 100 -1.37 5.39 -0.82
C LEU A 100 -1.73 5.55 -2.30
N ALA A 101 -0.79 5.25 -3.17
CA ALA A 101 -1.00 5.18 -4.62
C ALA A 101 -1.16 3.70 -5.01
N VAL A 102 -2.41 3.25 -5.13
CA VAL A 102 -2.72 1.81 -5.25
C VAL A 102 -2.92 1.41 -6.70
N ASP A 103 -2.23 0.35 -7.16
CA ASP A 103 -2.53 -0.25 -8.44
C ASP A 103 -3.91 -0.96 -8.39
N PRO A 104 -4.90 -0.51 -9.16
CA PRO A 104 -6.23 -1.11 -9.16
C PRO A 104 -6.25 -2.54 -9.69
N ALA A 105 -5.20 -3.02 -10.34
CA ALA A 105 -5.09 -4.41 -10.77
C ALA A 105 -5.01 -5.39 -9.60
N ILE A 106 -4.45 -5.00 -8.44
CA ILE A 106 -4.37 -5.85 -7.25
C ILE A 106 -5.77 -6.15 -6.71
N PRO A 107 -6.59 -5.17 -6.29
CA PRO A 107 -7.94 -5.44 -5.84
C PRO A 107 -8.83 -6.07 -6.91
N ALA A 108 -8.60 -5.78 -8.19
CA ALA A 108 -9.30 -6.43 -9.29
C ALA A 108 -8.96 -7.93 -9.35
N SER A 109 -7.67 -8.29 -9.25
CA SER A 109 -7.21 -9.68 -9.24
C SER A 109 -7.87 -10.50 -8.10
N ILE A 110 -7.96 -9.91 -6.91
CA ILE A 110 -8.61 -10.57 -5.77
C ILE A 110 -10.12 -10.76 -6.03
N ARG A 111 -10.78 -9.72 -6.54
CA ARG A 111 -12.23 -9.74 -6.74
C ARG A 111 -12.69 -10.67 -7.87
N VAL A 112 -11.92 -10.81 -8.94
CA VAL A 112 -12.30 -11.71 -10.05
C VAL A 112 -12.24 -13.19 -9.70
N LEU A 113 -11.51 -13.54 -8.63
CA LEU A 113 -11.45 -14.92 -8.14
C LEU A 113 -12.67 -15.30 -7.28
N GLY A 114 -13.48 -14.33 -6.83
CA GLY A 114 -14.66 -14.62 -6.03
C GLY A 114 -14.35 -15.49 -4.81
N THR A 115 -15.04 -16.63 -4.66
CA THR A 115 -14.83 -17.61 -3.57
C THR A 115 -13.53 -18.39 -3.68
N SER A 116 -12.85 -18.37 -4.82
CA SER A 116 -11.53 -18.99 -5.04
C SER A 116 -10.37 -18.07 -4.66
N ALA A 117 -10.65 -16.83 -4.22
CA ALA A 117 -9.61 -15.92 -3.76
C ALA A 117 -8.94 -16.48 -2.49
N PRO A 118 -7.59 -16.40 -2.39
CA PRO A 118 -6.90 -16.81 -1.17
C PRO A 118 -7.37 -16.01 0.05
N ASP A 119 -7.52 -16.69 1.20
CA ASP A 119 -7.94 -16.05 2.45
C ASP A 119 -7.00 -14.90 2.85
N SER A 120 -5.68 -15.08 2.65
CA SER A 120 -4.68 -14.04 2.90
C SER A 120 -4.90 -12.80 2.03
N ALA A 121 -5.23 -12.99 0.74
CA ALA A 121 -5.50 -11.89 -0.18
C ALA A 121 -6.80 -11.16 0.17
N THR A 122 -7.82 -11.90 0.57
CA THR A 122 -9.10 -11.33 1.03
C THR A 122 -8.90 -10.52 2.32
N ALA A 123 -8.13 -11.05 3.28
CA ALA A 123 -7.78 -10.34 4.51
C ALA A 123 -6.95 -9.07 4.23
N TRP A 124 -5.96 -9.18 3.34
CA TRP A 124 -5.15 -8.04 2.90
C TRP A 124 -6.01 -6.92 2.28
N LEU A 125 -6.95 -7.29 1.40
CA LEU A 125 -7.87 -6.31 0.80
C LEU A 125 -8.75 -5.64 1.87
N ALA A 126 -9.23 -6.40 2.85
CA ALA A 126 -9.99 -5.86 3.97
C ALA A 126 -9.13 -4.89 4.81
N GLN A 127 -7.88 -5.22 5.09
CA GLN A 127 -6.92 -4.35 5.77
C GLN A 127 -6.71 -3.06 4.97
N LEU A 128 -6.36 -3.14 3.68
CA LEU A 128 -6.21 -1.97 2.81
C LEU A 128 -7.44 -1.05 2.86
N MET A 129 -8.64 -1.63 2.79
CA MET A 129 -9.88 -0.85 2.81
C MET A 129 -10.17 -0.25 4.19
N GLY A 130 -9.64 -0.82 5.27
CA GLY A 130 -9.79 -0.38 6.65
C GLY A 130 -8.78 0.70 7.08
N LEU A 131 -7.67 0.87 6.36
CA LEU A 131 -6.68 1.91 6.66
C LEU A 131 -7.29 3.31 6.57
N SER A 132 -6.90 4.19 7.49
CA SER A 132 -7.33 5.60 7.51
C SER A 132 -6.59 6.48 6.48
N ASN A 133 -5.53 5.96 5.89
CA ASN A 133 -4.70 6.66 4.90
C ASN A 133 -5.53 7.13 3.71
N GLU A 134 -5.29 8.35 3.26
CA GLU A 134 -5.80 8.80 1.97
C GLU A 134 -5.21 7.96 0.84
N ARG A 135 -5.98 7.74 -0.22
CA ARG A 135 -5.55 6.88 -1.33
C ARG A 135 -6.09 7.34 -2.67
N PHE A 136 -5.32 7.06 -3.71
CA PHE A 136 -5.75 7.23 -5.10
C PHE A 136 -5.29 6.04 -5.94
N ALA A 137 -5.94 5.85 -7.10
CA ALA A 137 -5.59 4.77 -8.02
C ALA A 137 -4.43 5.20 -8.93
N LEU A 138 -3.45 4.31 -9.09
CA LEU A 138 -2.48 4.37 -10.18
C LEU A 138 -3.13 3.98 -11.51
N GLN A 139 -2.38 4.05 -12.60
CA GLN A 139 -2.78 3.44 -13.86
C GLN A 139 -2.87 1.92 -13.67
N PHE A 140 -3.90 1.30 -14.27
CA PHE A 140 -4.14 -0.14 -14.14
C PHE A 140 -2.92 -0.96 -14.56
N GLY A 141 -2.47 -1.87 -13.69
CA GLY A 141 -1.28 -2.68 -13.91
C GLY A 141 0.03 -1.89 -13.83
N ASP A 142 0.02 -0.78 -13.11
CA ASP A 142 1.15 0.17 -13.00
C ASP A 142 1.74 0.55 -14.37
N ALA A 143 0.85 0.69 -15.38
CA ALA A 143 1.26 0.96 -16.74
C ALA A 143 1.86 2.36 -16.89
N ASP A 144 2.98 2.45 -17.62
CA ASP A 144 3.69 3.70 -17.86
C ASP A 144 2.85 4.69 -18.70
N THR A 145 2.37 5.73 -18.05
CA THR A 145 1.55 6.79 -18.67
C THR A 145 2.35 7.66 -19.65
N ALA A 146 3.65 7.83 -19.40
CA ALA A 146 4.52 8.60 -20.29
C ALA A 146 4.76 7.85 -21.59
N LEU A 147 4.98 6.54 -21.53
CA LEU A 147 5.12 5.68 -22.69
C LEU A 147 3.83 5.67 -23.52
N GLN A 148 2.66 5.56 -22.88
CA GLN A 148 1.37 5.62 -23.59
C GLN A 148 1.23 6.93 -24.39
N THR A 149 1.57 8.06 -23.76
CA THR A 149 1.51 9.36 -24.44
C THR A 149 2.52 9.45 -25.57
N GLN A 150 3.76 8.98 -25.38
CA GLN A 150 4.81 8.99 -26.41
C GLN A 150 4.46 8.10 -27.62
N THR A 151 3.68 7.04 -27.42
CA THR A 151 3.21 6.15 -28.46
C THR A 151 1.92 6.64 -29.14
N GLY A 152 1.46 7.84 -28.80
CA GLY A 152 0.36 8.52 -29.50
C GLY A 152 -1.02 8.23 -28.95
N HIS A 153 -1.14 7.61 -27.76
CA HIS A 153 -2.43 7.46 -27.10
C HIS A 153 -2.93 8.82 -26.59
N THR A 154 -4.13 9.20 -27.01
CA THR A 154 -4.80 10.45 -26.58
C THR A 154 -5.54 10.30 -25.26
N ALA A 155 -5.76 9.07 -24.81
CA ALA A 155 -6.33 8.70 -23.52
C ALA A 155 -5.57 7.51 -22.95
N LEU A 156 -5.51 7.43 -21.61
CA LEU A 156 -4.88 6.30 -20.94
C LEU A 156 -5.65 5.01 -21.21
N LEU A 157 -4.93 3.93 -21.47
CA LEU A 157 -5.50 2.61 -21.67
C LEU A 157 -6.14 2.12 -20.35
N GLN A 158 -7.32 1.53 -20.51
CA GLN A 158 -8.07 0.94 -19.38
C GLN A 158 -8.56 -0.46 -19.78
N PRO A 159 -8.72 -1.37 -18.80
CA PRO A 159 -9.32 -2.66 -19.09
C PRO A 159 -10.78 -2.47 -19.53
N THR A 160 -11.15 -3.10 -20.67
CA THR A 160 -12.51 -3.04 -21.19
C THR A 160 -13.45 -3.99 -20.46
N SER A 161 -12.94 -5.13 -19.99
CA SER A 161 -13.68 -6.12 -19.23
C SER A 161 -12.71 -7.05 -18.50
N LEU A 162 -13.08 -7.48 -17.31
CA LEU A 162 -12.37 -8.50 -16.53
C LEU A 162 -13.08 -9.86 -16.56
N GLN A 163 -14.16 -9.97 -17.32
CA GLN A 163 -15.01 -11.17 -17.35
C GLN A 163 -14.25 -12.44 -17.78
N ALA A 164 -13.22 -12.31 -18.61
CA ALA A 164 -12.39 -13.44 -19.03
C ALA A 164 -11.58 -14.09 -17.89
N TYR A 165 -11.43 -13.40 -16.77
CA TYR A 165 -10.73 -13.87 -15.58
C TYR A 165 -11.68 -14.42 -14.51
N MET A 166 -13.00 -14.40 -14.75
CA MET A 166 -14.01 -14.79 -13.77
C MET A 166 -14.52 -16.20 -14.08
N THR A 167 -14.62 -17.02 -13.04
CA THR A 167 -15.29 -18.33 -13.11
C THR A 167 -16.69 -18.18 -12.50
N ALA A 168 -17.73 -18.51 -13.25
CA ALA A 168 -19.11 -18.28 -12.82
C ALA A 168 -19.45 -18.95 -11.48
N ASP A 169 -18.91 -20.14 -11.23
CA ASP A 169 -19.17 -20.90 -10.00
C ASP A 169 -18.63 -20.20 -8.74
N ASP A 170 -17.60 -19.35 -8.86
CA ASP A 170 -17.02 -18.60 -7.76
C ASP A 170 -17.89 -17.43 -7.29
N PHE A 171 -18.98 -17.14 -8.00
CA PHE A 171 -19.93 -16.06 -7.70
C PHE A 171 -21.33 -16.58 -7.38
N LEU A 172 -21.50 -17.89 -7.29
CA LEU A 172 -22.78 -18.46 -6.90
C LEU A 172 -23.00 -18.25 -5.38
N PRO A 173 -24.24 -17.96 -4.94
CA PRO A 173 -24.53 -17.86 -3.52
C PRO A 173 -24.25 -19.20 -2.85
N VAL A 174 -23.49 -19.18 -1.76
CA VAL A 174 -23.21 -20.39 -0.95
C VAL A 174 -24.56 -20.95 -0.50
N ARG A 175 -24.85 -22.21 -0.90
CA ARG A 175 -26.08 -22.90 -0.49
C ARG A 175 -26.11 -22.96 1.03
N GLY A 176 -27.01 -22.16 1.65
CA GLY A 176 -27.21 -22.11 3.11
C GLY A 176 -27.15 -20.70 3.71
N GLN A 177 -26.65 -19.68 3.03
CA GLN A 177 -26.87 -18.30 3.43
C GLN A 177 -28.23 -17.86 2.86
N ALA A 178 -29.24 -17.82 3.74
CA ALA A 178 -30.51 -17.19 3.39
C ALA A 178 -30.23 -15.73 2.98
N ASN A 179 -30.50 -15.39 1.73
CA ASN A 179 -30.52 -14.01 1.29
C ASN A 179 -31.44 -13.25 2.27
N PRO A 180 -31.03 -12.12 2.87
CA PRO A 180 -31.93 -11.36 3.70
C PRO A 180 -33.14 -11.01 2.82
N THR A 181 -34.29 -11.60 3.16
CA THR A 181 -35.56 -11.30 2.50
C THR A 181 -35.74 -9.78 2.55
N PRO A 182 -35.92 -9.09 1.43
CA PRO A 182 -36.18 -7.65 1.48
C PRO A 182 -37.45 -7.45 2.32
N THR A 183 -37.32 -6.76 3.44
CA THR A 183 -38.47 -6.35 4.26
C THR A 183 -39.43 -5.58 3.34
N PRO A 184 -40.70 -5.99 3.21
CA PRO A 184 -41.66 -5.26 2.39
C PRO A 184 -41.70 -3.81 2.88
N GLY A 185 -41.42 -2.88 1.97
CA GLY A 185 -41.15 -1.49 2.26
C GLY A 185 -42.27 -0.83 3.10
N ALA A 186 -41.82 -0.05 4.05
CA ALA A 186 -42.67 0.97 4.65
C ALA A 186 -43.12 1.92 3.53
N THR A 187 -44.40 1.99 3.28
CA THR A 187 -45.04 2.95 2.38
C THR A 187 -44.64 4.36 2.83
N PRO A 188 -44.09 5.22 1.95
CA PRO A 188 -43.80 6.59 2.34
C PRO A 188 -45.12 7.31 2.65
N GLU A 189 -45.20 7.86 3.85
CA GLU A 189 -46.29 8.71 4.31
C GLU A 189 -46.32 9.99 3.47
N PRO A 190 -47.47 10.45 2.96
CA PRO A 190 -47.56 11.65 2.14
C PRO A 190 -47.25 12.89 2.96
N THR A 191 -46.18 13.58 2.58
CA THR A 191 -45.82 14.89 3.15
C THR A 191 -46.90 15.91 2.83
N HIS A 192 -47.65 16.33 3.85
CA HIS A 192 -48.60 17.46 3.74
C HIS A 192 -47.78 18.76 3.54
N THR A 193 -47.81 19.30 2.34
CA THR A 193 -47.33 20.63 2.03
C THR A 193 -48.31 21.63 2.66
N SER A 194 -47.91 22.29 3.74
CA SER A 194 -48.64 23.43 4.30
C SER A 194 -48.41 24.63 3.40
N GLN A 195 -49.48 25.09 2.76
CA GLN A 195 -49.56 26.31 1.98
C GLN A 195 -49.62 27.51 2.94
N PRO A 196 -48.80 28.57 2.79
CA PRO A 196 -49.00 29.78 3.57
C PRO A 196 -50.16 30.59 2.97
N GLY A 197 -51.20 30.80 3.75
CA GLY A 197 -52.30 31.75 3.47
C GLY A 197 -51.93 33.15 3.95
N HIS A 198 -52.19 34.13 3.08
CA HIS A 198 -52.36 35.58 3.25
C HIS A 198 -51.44 36.36 4.14
#